data_9c23cd7c1375af81e71425cabbbd8b06
#
_entry.id   9c23cd7c1375af81e71425cabbbd8b06
#
_cell.length_a   1.000
_cell.length_b   1.000
_cell.length_c   1.000
_cell.angle_alpha   90.00
_cell.angle_beta   90.00
_cell.angle_gamma   90.00
#
_symmetry.space_group_name_H-M   'P 1'
#
loop_
_entity.id
_entity.type
_entity.pdbx_description
1 polymer ?
#
loop_
_entity_poly.entity_id
_entity_poly.type
_entity_poly.pdbx_seq_one_letter_code
_entity_poly.pdbx_strand_id
1 'polypeptide(L)'
;FGLQRFRIDYEGTKNLNDKTNTILEFKIKRYAELLGDTYLVFTLPTVYSPIYHYATEEGPTVTNKNGHEFAPYEFKWIEEIGTNMIEEIEIYSGGTSLAKYSGEYLNCMKERDFSTEKKELWNRMTGNIPELYDPANANGYVNNYPNSLFTEDGLSPEPSIRGRKLYIPIDAFFCDSSKMALPLV
;
A
#
# COMPACT_ATOMS: atom_id res chain seq x y z
N PHE A 1 -29.95 -12.10 6.48
CA PHE A 1 -29.16 -10.88 6.44
C PHE A 1 -28.30 -10.89 5.17
N GLY A 2 -28.35 -9.82 4.36
CA GLY A 2 -27.49 -9.65 3.21
C GLY A 2 -26.28 -8.79 3.56
N LEU A 3 -25.06 -9.25 3.22
CA LEU A 3 -23.86 -8.44 3.26
C LEU A 3 -23.70 -7.71 1.94
N GLN A 4 -23.58 -6.38 1.99
CA GLN A 4 -23.32 -5.56 0.81
C GLN A 4 -22.03 -4.75 1.04
N ARG A 5 -21.26 -4.55 -0.03
CA ARG A 5 -20.04 -3.72 0.00
C ARG A 5 -20.27 -2.47 -0.82
N PHE A 6 -19.96 -1.34 -0.23
CA PHE A 6 -20.06 -0.03 -0.86
C PHE A 6 -18.68 0.61 -0.93
N ARG A 7 -18.39 1.24 -2.05
CA ARG A 7 -17.24 2.11 -2.18
C ARG A 7 -17.67 3.52 -1.83
N ILE A 8 -16.86 4.18 -0.99
CA ILE A 8 -17.03 5.58 -0.61
C ILE A 8 -15.74 6.30 -0.99
N ASP A 9 -15.85 7.34 -1.76
CA ASP A 9 -14.73 8.20 -2.12
C ASP A 9 -14.64 9.34 -1.11
N TYR A 10 -13.42 9.86 -0.88
CA TYR A 10 -13.19 11.00 0.01
C TYR A 10 -13.84 12.28 -0.52
N GLU A 11 -14.20 13.19 0.38
CA GLU A 11 -14.80 14.48 0.02
C GLU A 11 -13.73 15.50 -0.39
N GLY A 12 -14.00 16.22 -1.48
CA GLY A 12 -13.14 17.29 -2.01
C GLY A 12 -11.98 16.79 -2.88
N THR A 13 -11.18 17.75 -3.34
CA THR A 13 -9.97 17.47 -4.13
C THR A 13 -8.75 17.58 -3.22
N LYS A 14 -8.04 16.49 -3.02
CA LYS A 14 -6.83 16.44 -2.20
C LYS A 14 -5.67 15.88 -3.02
N ASN A 15 -4.54 16.55 -2.93
CA ASN A 15 -3.27 16.05 -3.46
C ASN A 15 -2.42 15.59 -2.29
N LEU A 16 -1.91 14.36 -2.37
CA LEU A 16 -0.92 13.90 -1.40
C LEU A 16 0.35 14.73 -1.54
N ASN A 17 0.91 15.14 -0.42
CA ASN A 17 2.11 15.94 -0.35
C ASN A 17 3.16 15.20 0.51
N ASP A 18 4.40 15.28 0.09
CA ASP A 18 5.55 14.69 0.81
C ASP A 18 6.01 15.51 2.03
N LYS A 19 5.55 16.76 2.15
CA LYS A 19 6.00 17.69 3.21
C LYS A 19 5.00 17.89 4.33
N THR A 20 3.74 17.58 4.09
CA THR A 20 2.66 17.84 5.07
C THR A 20 1.65 16.71 5.04
N ASN A 21 1.06 16.43 6.20
CA ASN A 21 -0.01 15.45 6.31
C ASN A 21 -1.23 15.90 5.53
N THR A 22 -1.83 14.96 4.81
CA THR A 22 -3.08 15.19 4.07
C THR A 22 -4.23 14.53 4.82
N ILE A 23 -5.25 15.31 5.16
CA ILE A 23 -6.46 14.78 5.79
C ILE A 23 -7.46 14.43 4.70
N LEU A 24 -7.91 13.20 4.70
CA LEU A 24 -8.95 12.69 3.81
C LEU A 24 -10.20 12.37 4.63
N GLU A 25 -11.32 12.97 4.27
CA GLU A 25 -12.60 12.77 4.94
C GLU A 25 -13.51 11.88 4.10
N PHE A 26 -14.09 10.86 4.73
CA PHE A 26 -15.01 9.92 4.11
C PHE A 26 -16.35 9.98 4.82
N LYS A 27 -17.40 10.41 4.12
CA LYS A 27 -18.73 10.46 4.68
C LYS A 27 -19.48 9.17 4.43
N ILE A 28 -19.68 8.40 5.50
CA ILE A 28 -20.44 7.16 5.44
C ILE A 28 -21.94 7.51 5.47
N LYS A 29 -22.61 7.28 4.34
CA LYS A 29 -24.06 7.44 4.22
C LYS A 29 -24.78 6.18 4.70
N ARG A 30 -26.03 6.33 5.10
CA ARG A 30 -26.85 5.19 5.50
C ARG A 30 -27.28 4.37 4.26
N TYR A 31 -26.41 3.50 3.80
CA TYR A 31 -26.73 2.53 2.74
C TYR A 31 -27.32 1.23 3.30
N ALA A 32 -27.06 0.94 4.57
CA ALA A 32 -27.53 -0.22 5.30
C ALA A 32 -27.80 0.17 6.76
N GLU A 33 -28.29 -0.77 7.56
CA GLU A 33 -28.58 -0.53 8.97
C GLU A 33 -27.33 -0.64 9.86
N LEU A 34 -26.38 -1.49 9.48
CA LEU A 34 -25.19 -1.79 10.26
C LEU A 34 -23.94 -1.63 9.40
N LEU A 35 -22.91 -1.03 9.97
CA LEU A 35 -21.56 -0.94 9.42
C LEU A 35 -20.68 -2.00 10.10
N GLY A 36 -20.07 -2.84 9.28
CA GLY A 36 -19.08 -3.84 9.70
C GLY A 36 -17.71 -3.55 9.10
N ASP A 37 -17.05 -4.58 8.58
CA ASP A 37 -15.69 -4.51 8.05
C ASP A 37 -15.48 -3.35 7.10
N THR A 38 -14.50 -2.52 7.42
CA THR A 38 -14.15 -1.32 6.68
C THR A 38 -12.70 -1.40 6.22
N TYR A 39 -12.45 -1.00 4.98
CA TYR A 39 -11.12 -1.02 4.39
C TYR A 39 -10.79 0.34 3.79
N LEU A 40 -9.60 0.86 4.08
CA LEU A 40 -9.03 1.94 3.30
C LEU A 40 -8.40 1.34 2.03
N VAL A 41 -8.79 1.86 0.88
CA VAL A 41 -8.26 1.39 -0.41
C VAL A 41 -7.36 2.47 -0.99
N PHE A 42 -6.11 2.09 -1.24
CA PHE A 42 -5.08 2.96 -1.78
C PHE A 42 -4.42 2.31 -3.00
N THR A 43 -4.06 3.11 -4.01
CA THR A 43 -3.40 2.60 -5.21
C THR A 43 -1.99 3.16 -5.30
N LEU A 44 -1.00 2.28 -5.20
CA LEU A 44 0.39 2.62 -5.48
C LEU A 44 0.59 2.74 -7.00
N PRO A 45 1.31 3.76 -7.48
CA PRO A 45 1.62 3.92 -8.88
C PRO A 45 2.58 2.84 -9.38
N THR A 46 2.57 2.63 -10.68
CA THR A 46 3.61 1.88 -11.38
C THR A 46 4.88 2.72 -11.43
N VAL A 47 6.01 2.13 -11.05
CA VAL A 47 7.31 2.81 -11.04
C VAL A 47 8.17 2.29 -12.18
N TYR A 48 8.60 3.21 -13.02
CA TYR A 48 9.60 2.99 -14.05
C TYR A 48 10.89 3.64 -13.57
N SER A 49 11.83 2.82 -13.08
CA SER A 49 13.09 3.34 -12.61
C SER A 49 13.97 3.74 -13.78
N PRO A 50 14.36 5.02 -13.91
CA PRO A 50 15.25 5.45 -14.97
C PRO A 50 16.64 4.86 -14.77
N ILE A 51 17.38 4.69 -15.86
CA ILE A 51 18.83 4.50 -15.81
C ILE A 51 19.44 5.83 -15.47
N TYR A 52 20.16 5.90 -14.39
CA TYR A 52 20.64 7.17 -13.89
C TYR A 52 22.11 7.45 -14.15
N HIS A 53 22.98 6.46 -14.35
CA HIS A 53 24.41 6.70 -14.51
C HIS A 53 25.12 5.73 -15.45
N TYR A 54 26.18 6.24 -16.11
CA TYR A 54 27.31 5.42 -16.51
C TYR A 54 27.81 4.69 -15.26
N ALA A 55 27.93 3.39 -15.34
CA ALA A 55 28.51 2.62 -14.25
C ALA A 55 29.94 3.10 -14.01
N THR A 56 30.16 3.71 -12.88
CA THR A 56 31.48 3.75 -12.26
C THR A 56 31.71 2.38 -11.64
N GLU A 57 32.90 1.89 -11.60
CA GLU A 57 33.39 0.54 -11.39
C GLU A 57 32.84 -0.29 -10.20
N GLU A 58 31.86 0.22 -9.44
CA GLU A 58 31.35 -0.42 -8.22
C GLU A 58 29.80 -0.50 -8.20
N GLY A 59 29.24 -1.47 -8.88
CA GLY A 59 27.79 -1.74 -8.78
C GLY A 59 27.26 -2.69 -9.85
N PRO A 60 26.05 -3.24 -9.67
CA PRO A 60 25.41 -4.06 -10.69
C PRO A 60 25.11 -3.24 -11.94
N THR A 61 25.72 -3.58 -13.04
CA THR A 61 25.60 -2.87 -14.31
C THR A 61 24.71 -3.65 -15.25
N VAL A 62 23.84 -2.94 -15.96
CA VAL A 62 23.07 -3.49 -17.08
C VAL A 62 23.69 -2.99 -18.38
N THR A 63 24.12 -3.91 -19.22
CA THR A 63 24.70 -3.59 -20.51
C THR A 63 23.61 -3.51 -21.58
N ASN A 64 23.49 -2.37 -22.26
CA ASN A 64 22.58 -2.26 -23.40
C ASN A 64 23.15 -2.96 -24.65
N LYS A 65 22.32 -3.07 -25.72
CA LYS A 65 22.72 -3.68 -26.99
C LYS A 65 23.93 -3.00 -27.67
N ASN A 66 24.28 -1.78 -27.26
CA ASN A 66 25.40 -1.00 -27.78
C ASN A 66 26.66 -1.10 -26.89
N GLY A 67 26.65 -1.94 -25.86
CA GLY A 67 27.80 -2.13 -24.96
C GLY A 67 27.95 -1.04 -23.91
N HIS A 68 26.97 -0.15 -23.73
CA HIS A 68 27.01 0.85 -22.66
C HIS A 68 26.50 0.25 -21.36
N GLU A 69 27.22 0.44 -20.29
CA GLU A 69 26.87 -0.01 -18.96
C GLU A 69 26.12 1.09 -18.21
N PHE A 70 25.02 0.70 -17.58
CA PHE A 70 24.15 1.62 -16.84
C PHE A 70 23.73 0.99 -15.51
N ALA A 71 23.68 1.79 -14.45
CA ALA A 71 23.13 1.41 -13.17
C ALA A 71 21.67 1.90 -13.05
N PRO A 72 20.71 1.06 -12.67
CA PRO A 72 19.35 1.50 -12.42
C PRO A 72 19.27 2.36 -11.17
N TYR A 73 18.33 3.31 -11.13
CA TYR A 73 17.96 3.97 -9.88
C TYR A 73 17.11 3.02 -9.05
N GLU A 74 17.63 2.54 -7.93
CA GLU A 74 17.01 1.52 -7.08
C GLU A 74 15.93 2.12 -6.17
N PHE A 75 14.78 2.41 -6.73
CA PHE A 75 13.61 2.81 -5.97
C PHE A 75 12.99 1.62 -5.25
N LYS A 76 12.59 1.80 -4.01
CA LYS A 76 11.79 0.83 -3.24
C LYS A 76 10.79 1.53 -2.34
N TRP A 77 9.69 0.90 -2.08
CA TRP A 77 8.75 1.32 -1.06
C TRP A 77 9.29 0.92 0.33
N ILE A 78 8.86 1.63 1.36
CA ILE A 78 9.15 1.23 2.74
C ILE A 78 8.38 -0.06 3.08
N GLU A 79 8.89 -0.84 4.01
CA GLU A 79 8.18 -1.98 4.57
C GLU A 79 6.87 -1.51 5.21
N GLU A 80 5.84 -2.37 5.16
CA GLU A 80 4.53 -2.08 5.72
C GLU A 80 3.92 -0.75 5.23
N ILE A 81 4.15 -0.40 3.97
CA ILE A 81 3.73 0.87 3.38
C ILE A 81 2.26 1.20 3.66
N GLY A 82 1.38 0.20 3.62
CA GLY A 82 -0.06 0.40 3.80
C GLY A 82 -0.43 0.96 5.17
N THR A 83 0.25 0.54 6.22
CA THR A 83 0.00 1.02 7.58
C THR A 83 0.88 2.22 7.93
N ASN A 84 2.16 2.21 7.50
CA ASN A 84 3.10 3.28 7.83
C ASN A 84 2.77 4.64 7.17
N MET A 85 1.98 4.66 6.08
CA MET A 85 1.50 5.91 5.50
C MET A 85 0.34 6.55 6.28
N ILE A 86 -0.22 5.84 7.26
CA ILE A 86 -1.36 6.31 8.06
C ILE A 86 -0.83 6.85 9.38
N GLU A 87 -0.95 8.15 9.59
CA GLU A 87 -0.67 8.77 10.88
C GLU A 87 -1.80 8.51 11.85
N GLU A 88 -3.02 8.86 11.49
CA GLU A 88 -4.20 8.71 12.34
C GLU A 88 -5.45 8.38 11.51
N ILE A 89 -6.27 7.50 12.03
CA ILE A 89 -7.64 7.26 11.59
C ILE A 89 -8.56 7.69 12.72
N GLU A 90 -9.44 8.63 12.46
CA GLU A 90 -10.43 9.07 13.42
C GLU A 90 -11.86 8.80 12.94
N ILE A 91 -12.67 8.23 13.80
CA ILE A 91 -14.07 7.88 13.52
C ILE A 91 -14.97 8.82 14.28
N TYR A 92 -15.84 9.52 13.55
CA TYR A 92 -16.79 10.50 14.10
C TYR A 92 -18.23 10.05 13.93
N SER A 93 -19.06 10.44 14.89
CA SER A 93 -20.51 10.38 14.76
C SER A 93 -21.13 11.66 15.33
N GLY A 94 -21.91 12.37 14.53
CA GLY A 94 -22.57 13.62 14.97
C GLY A 94 -21.62 14.68 15.51
N GLY A 95 -20.39 14.77 15.00
CA GLY A 95 -19.36 15.70 15.47
C GLY A 95 -18.60 15.26 16.73
N THR A 96 -18.91 14.07 17.26
CA THR A 96 -18.19 13.50 18.40
C THR A 96 -17.21 12.43 17.90
N SER A 97 -15.95 12.51 18.34
CA SER A 97 -14.95 11.49 18.09
C SER A 97 -15.28 10.22 18.89
N LEU A 98 -15.44 9.11 18.19
CA LEU A 98 -15.75 7.80 18.80
C LEU A 98 -14.49 7.01 19.09
N ALA A 99 -13.53 7.04 18.17
CA ALA A 99 -12.29 6.29 18.30
C ALA A 99 -11.19 6.90 17.43
N LYS A 100 -9.93 6.67 17.85
CA LYS A 100 -8.72 7.05 17.13
C LYS A 100 -7.76 5.86 17.08
N TYR A 101 -7.18 5.63 15.91
CA TYR A 101 -6.20 4.57 15.66
C TYR A 101 -5.04 5.13 14.86
N SER A 102 -3.83 4.70 15.13
CA SER A 102 -2.65 4.96 14.29
C SER A 102 -2.34 3.77 13.39
N GLY A 103 -1.58 4.00 12.32
CA GLY A 103 -1.07 2.90 11.50
C GLY A 103 -0.15 1.97 12.29
N GLU A 104 0.65 2.52 13.22
CA GLU A 104 1.48 1.74 14.13
C GLU A 104 0.65 0.82 15.05
N TYR A 105 -0.50 1.32 15.55
CA TYR A 105 -1.42 0.49 16.32
C TYR A 105 -1.91 -0.72 15.52
N LEU A 106 -2.24 -0.54 14.24
CA LEU A 106 -2.67 -1.63 13.37
C LEU A 106 -1.57 -2.69 13.20
N ASN A 107 -0.30 -2.28 13.11
CA ASN A 107 0.84 -3.20 13.05
C ASN A 107 1.03 -3.95 14.37
N CYS A 108 0.98 -3.25 15.50
CA CYS A 108 1.08 -3.89 16.81
C CYS A 108 -0.01 -4.93 17.04
N MET A 109 -1.24 -4.61 16.67
CA MET A 109 -2.38 -5.51 16.79
C MET A 109 -2.24 -6.74 15.88
N LYS A 110 -1.79 -6.57 14.64
CA LYS A 110 -1.45 -7.67 13.74
C LYS A 110 -0.45 -8.63 14.40
N GLU A 111 0.61 -8.10 15.00
CA GLU A 111 1.64 -8.94 15.62
C GLU A 111 1.13 -9.68 16.85
N ARG A 112 0.26 -9.06 17.63
CA ARG A 112 -0.31 -9.64 18.84
C ARG A 112 -1.37 -10.71 18.55
N ASP A 113 -2.29 -10.44 17.62
CA ASP A 113 -3.57 -11.18 17.54
C ASP A 113 -3.68 -12.11 16.34
N PHE A 114 -2.81 -11.94 15.29
CA PHE A 114 -2.97 -12.71 14.06
C PHE A 114 -2.13 -13.99 14.07
N SER A 115 -2.73 -15.07 13.57
CA SER A 115 -1.98 -16.29 13.23
C SER A 115 -1.02 -16.04 12.05
N THR A 116 -0.07 -16.94 11.85
CA THR A 116 0.89 -16.84 10.74
C THR A 116 0.19 -16.69 9.39
N GLU A 117 -0.83 -17.49 9.13
CA GLU A 117 -1.60 -17.45 7.88
C GLU A 117 -2.35 -16.12 7.71
N LYS A 118 -2.92 -15.60 8.79
CA LYS A 118 -3.60 -14.31 8.78
C LYS A 118 -2.62 -13.16 8.55
N LYS A 119 -1.40 -13.24 9.11
CA LYS A 119 -0.30 -12.27 8.86
C LYS A 119 0.13 -12.26 7.39
N GLU A 120 0.25 -13.42 6.76
CA GLU A 120 0.59 -13.50 5.34
C GLU A 120 -0.47 -12.82 4.46
N LEU A 121 -1.75 -13.07 4.74
CA LEU A 121 -2.85 -12.42 4.02
C LEU A 121 -2.84 -10.90 4.26
N TRP A 122 -2.66 -10.47 5.49
CA TRP A 122 -2.51 -9.07 5.85
C TRP A 122 -1.37 -8.41 5.08
N ASN A 123 -0.19 -8.99 5.09
CA ASN A 123 0.98 -8.48 4.39
C ASN A 123 0.71 -8.29 2.88
N ARG A 124 0.04 -9.27 2.26
CA ARG A 124 -0.36 -9.16 0.85
C ARG A 124 -1.38 -8.03 0.60
N MET A 125 -2.31 -7.82 1.52
CA MET A 125 -3.33 -6.79 1.40
C MET A 125 -2.77 -5.39 1.63
N THR A 126 -1.88 -5.23 2.61
CA THR A 126 -1.31 -3.94 3.00
C THR A 126 -0.03 -3.58 2.25
N GLY A 127 0.49 -4.49 1.42
CA GLY A 127 1.68 -4.23 0.59
C GLY A 127 3.01 -4.51 1.28
N ASN A 128 3.02 -5.25 2.39
CA ASN A 128 4.27 -5.71 3.01
C ASN A 128 4.78 -6.97 2.31
N ILE A 129 5.25 -6.80 1.09
CA ILE A 129 5.72 -7.88 0.21
C ILE A 129 7.05 -7.50 -0.43
N PRO A 130 7.96 -8.49 -0.65
CA PRO A 130 9.29 -8.22 -1.20
C PRO A 130 9.28 -7.46 -2.52
N GLU A 131 8.31 -7.68 -3.38
CA GLU A 131 8.19 -6.96 -4.66
C GLU A 131 8.08 -5.44 -4.51
N LEU A 132 7.67 -4.96 -3.35
CA LEU A 132 7.55 -3.53 -3.06
C LEU A 132 8.74 -2.99 -2.27
N TYR A 133 9.20 -3.69 -1.22
CA TYR A 133 10.25 -3.17 -0.34
C TYR A 133 11.66 -3.70 -0.64
N ASP A 134 11.78 -4.79 -1.41
CA ASP A 134 13.07 -5.36 -1.82
C ASP A 134 13.01 -5.92 -3.25
N PRO A 135 12.70 -5.09 -4.25
CA PRO A 135 12.52 -5.54 -5.63
C PRO A 135 13.77 -6.19 -6.24
N ALA A 136 14.97 -5.86 -5.73
CA ALA A 136 16.22 -6.44 -6.22
C ALA A 136 16.39 -7.93 -5.87
N ASN A 137 15.69 -8.41 -4.84
CA ASN A 137 15.72 -9.80 -4.39
C ASN A 137 14.35 -10.51 -4.49
N ALA A 138 13.36 -9.87 -5.06
CA ALA A 138 12.04 -10.45 -5.26
C ALA A 138 11.96 -11.19 -6.61
N ASN A 139 10.94 -12.06 -6.76
CA ASN A 139 10.61 -12.75 -8.02
C ASN A 139 11.76 -13.57 -8.63
N GLY A 140 12.67 -14.05 -7.80
CA GLY A 140 13.83 -14.84 -8.26
C GLY A 140 15.05 -14.01 -8.65
N TYR A 141 14.99 -12.70 -8.50
CA TYR A 141 16.18 -11.85 -8.62
C TYR A 141 17.11 -12.04 -7.42
N VAL A 142 18.40 -11.90 -7.65
CA VAL A 142 19.45 -11.92 -6.61
C VAL A 142 20.36 -10.72 -6.83
N ASN A 143 20.26 -9.72 -5.97
CA ASN A 143 20.98 -8.46 -6.08
C ASN A 143 20.90 -7.83 -7.49
N ASN A 144 19.74 -7.96 -8.14
CA ASN A 144 19.52 -7.48 -9.50
C ASN A 144 18.21 -6.67 -9.55
N TYR A 145 18.35 -5.37 -9.49
CA TYR A 145 17.20 -4.47 -9.51
C TYR A 145 16.52 -4.49 -10.90
N PRO A 146 15.18 -4.67 -10.96
CA PRO A 146 14.44 -4.70 -12.22
C PRO A 146 14.54 -3.35 -12.94
N ASN A 147 15.11 -3.36 -14.15
CA ASN A 147 15.34 -2.16 -14.93
C ASN A 147 14.24 -1.96 -15.96
N SER A 148 13.64 -0.77 -16.00
CA SER A 148 12.54 -0.43 -16.88
C SER A 148 12.91 -0.30 -18.38
N LEU A 149 14.19 -0.23 -18.71
CA LEU A 149 14.61 0.06 -20.09
C LEU A 149 14.90 -1.16 -20.94
N PHE A 150 14.96 -2.35 -20.33
CA PHE A 150 15.30 -3.57 -21.04
C PHE A 150 14.26 -4.66 -20.75
N THR A 151 13.42 -4.91 -21.75
CA THR A 151 12.69 -6.16 -21.85
C THR A 151 13.58 -7.21 -22.52
N GLU A 152 13.35 -8.48 -22.27
CA GLU A 152 14.00 -9.57 -23.01
C GLU A 152 13.83 -9.40 -24.52
N ASP A 153 12.68 -8.86 -24.95
CA ASP A 153 12.37 -8.60 -26.36
C ASP A 153 12.88 -7.22 -26.86
N GLY A 154 13.32 -6.35 -25.97
CA GLY A 154 13.90 -5.04 -26.30
C GLY A 154 12.94 -4.04 -26.94
N LEU A 155 11.62 -4.27 -26.90
CA LEU A 155 10.62 -3.51 -27.64
C LEU A 155 9.78 -2.55 -26.80
N SER A 156 9.63 -2.79 -25.51
CA SER A 156 8.86 -1.90 -24.63
C SER A 156 9.43 -1.86 -23.21
N PRO A 157 9.38 -0.72 -22.54
CA PRO A 157 9.84 -0.62 -21.16
C PRO A 157 8.89 -1.40 -20.25
N GLU A 158 9.46 -2.27 -19.40
CA GLU A 158 8.73 -2.90 -18.31
C GLU A 158 8.89 -2.10 -17.02
N PRO A 159 7.85 -2.05 -16.16
CA PRO A 159 7.95 -1.37 -14.90
C PRO A 159 8.90 -2.10 -13.95
N SER A 160 9.75 -1.36 -13.26
CA SER A 160 10.59 -1.88 -12.18
C SER A 160 9.74 -2.37 -11.00
N ILE A 161 8.69 -1.62 -10.67
CA ILE A 161 7.70 -2.02 -9.67
C ILE A 161 6.31 -1.81 -10.26
N ARG A 162 5.53 -2.87 -10.34
CA ARG A 162 4.15 -2.79 -10.85
C ARG A 162 3.25 -2.12 -9.84
N GLY A 163 2.40 -1.22 -10.32
CA GLY A 163 1.38 -0.57 -9.52
C GLY A 163 0.44 -1.58 -8.87
N ARG A 164 0.04 -1.30 -7.63
CA ARG A 164 -0.77 -2.22 -6.84
C ARG A 164 -1.84 -1.48 -6.04
N LYS A 165 -3.00 -2.08 -5.97
CA LYS A 165 -4.07 -1.62 -5.08
C LYS A 165 -3.90 -2.30 -3.72
N LEU A 166 -3.75 -1.50 -2.68
CA LEU A 166 -3.69 -1.93 -1.29
C LEU A 166 -5.08 -1.87 -0.66
N TYR A 167 -5.37 -2.83 0.19
CA TYR A 167 -6.58 -2.90 0.99
C TYR A 167 -6.16 -2.97 2.46
N ILE A 168 -6.29 -1.87 3.17
CA ILE A 168 -5.85 -1.76 4.55
C ILE A 168 -7.08 -1.91 5.43
N PRO A 169 -7.23 -3.03 6.15
CA PRO A 169 -8.34 -3.19 7.08
C PRO A 169 -8.24 -2.15 8.20
N ILE A 170 -9.33 -1.43 8.40
CA ILE A 170 -9.47 -0.57 9.58
C ILE A 170 -10.10 -1.46 10.64
N ASP A 171 -9.27 -2.02 11.52
CA ASP A 171 -9.72 -2.91 12.58
C ASP A 171 -10.27 -2.08 13.75
N ALA A 172 -11.42 -1.47 13.49
CA ALA A 172 -12.14 -0.66 14.45
C ALA A 172 -12.99 -1.54 15.39
N PHE A 173 -13.35 -1.00 16.55
CA PHE A 173 -14.14 -1.71 17.57
C PHE A 173 -15.41 -2.40 17.06
N PHE A 174 -15.98 -1.91 15.96
CA PHE A 174 -17.19 -2.48 15.34
C PHE A 174 -16.88 -3.57 14.31
N CYS A 175 -15.60 -3.83 13.99
CA CYS A 175 -15.18 -4.85 13.03
C CYS A 175 -14.93 -6.21 13.68
N ASP A 176 -14.76 -6.29 15.01
CA ASP A 176 -14.40 -7.51 15.74
C ASP A 176 -15.43 -8.64 15.60
N SER A 177 -16.70 -8.29 15.57
CA SER A 177 -17.76 -9.25 15.38
C SER A 177 -19.02 -8.59 14.81
N SER A 178 -19.87 -9.39 14.17
CA SER A 178 -21.15 -8.92 13.65
C SER A 178 -22.10 -8.38 14.75
N LYS A 179 -21.88 -8.74 16.01
CA LYS A 179 -22.65 -8.25 17.17
C LYS A 179 -22.24 -6.84 17.58
N MET A 180 -21.03 -6.42 17.22
CA MET A 180 -20.48 -5.09 17.53
C MET A 180 -20.64 -4.11 16.36
N ALA A 181 -21.25 -4.55 15.26
CA ALA A 181 -21.44 -3.68 14.09
C ALA A 181 -22.13 -2.36 14.45
N LEU A 182 -21.59 -1.26 13.93
CA LEU A 182 -22.05 0.08 14.25
C LEU A 182 -23.41 0.36 13.59
N PRO A 183 -24.46 0.70 14.36
CA PRO A 183 -25.74 1.07 13.78
C PRO A 183 -25.65 2.42 13.06
N LEU A 184 -26.08 2.49 11.81
CA LEU A 184 -26.17 3.70 11.03
C LEU A 184 -27.59 4.28 11.17
N VAL A 185 -27.78 5.14 12.16
CA VAL A 185 -29.10 5.73 12.51
C VAL A 185 -29.30 7.06 11.78
#